data_32e392178cdf2ced6edcd08097e8ca32
#
_entry.id   32e392178cdf2ced6edcd08097e8ca32
#
_cell.length_a   1.000
_cell.length_b   1.000
_cell.length_c   1.000
_cell.angle_alpha   90.00
_cell.angle_beta   90.00
_cell.angle_gamma   90.00
#
_symmetry.space_group_name_H-M   'P 1'
#
loop_
_entity.id
_entity.type
_entity.pdbx_description
1 polymer ?
#
loop_
_entity_poly.entity_id
_entity_poly.type
_entity_poly.pdbx_seq_one_letter_code
_entity_poly.pdbx_strand_id
1 'polypeptide(L)'
;VEIPETKGIAPQATKLIKSDELKYAVAEAESKHAKEEIVLNFAFASDGTQPLVDKGQVMARQQFIISDYQFAKPAVPAVAAAPTKKGKVQETSSMEVEETNSYVKVSAQRMSVTIGKKTGMIDYLDVDGEPMLKFRESMTPEFWRAPTDNDYGASLQKEMRVWKNPQMTLKSFDKNIGKDNVVLTALFDMPEVKAQLMLRYDISAAGEVNVTQKMTTDKEVQVADLFRFGLQLQMPATFSKLEYYGRG
;
A
#
# COMPACT_ATOMS: atom_id res chain seq x y z
N VAL A 1 19.67 -9.55 -22.68
CA VAL A 1 20.88 -10.40 -22.87
C VAL A 1 20.40 -11.83 -23.09
N GLU A 2 20.82 -12.48 -24.15
CA GLU A 2 20.56 -13.88 -24.45
C GLU A 2 21.71 -14.74 -23.94
N ILE A 3 21.42 -15.87 -23.29
CA ILE A 3 22.45 -16.79 -22.76
C ILE A 3 22.33 -18.12 -23.50
N PRO A 4 23.06 -18.33 -24.59
CA PRO A 4 22.90 -19.50 -25.46
C PRO A 4 23.52 -20.80 -24.92
N GLU A 5 24.39 -20.73 -23.90
CA GLU A 5 25.14 -21.90 -23.41
C GLU A 5 24.33 -22.87 -22.54
N THR A 6 23.04 -22.71 -22.47
CA THR A 6 22.15 -23.63 -21.72
C THR A 6 21.92 -24.98 -22.44
N LYS A 7 22.32 -25.10 -23.70
CA LYS A 7 22.15 -26.34 -24.49
C LYS A 7 23.05 -27.45 -23.96
N GLY A 8 22.48 -28.66 -23.95
CA GLY A 8 23.21 -29.88 -23.62
C GLY A 8 23.48 -30.10 -22.13
N ILE A 9 22.80 -29.40 -21.24
CA ILE A 9 22.83 -29.69 -19.81
C ILE A 9 21.96 -30.93 -19.56
N ALA A 10 22.57 -32.01 -19.04
CA ALA A 10 21.85 -33.23 -18.74
C ALA A 10 20.84 -33.02 -17.58
N PRO A 11 19.76 -33.80 -17.50
CA PRO A 11 18.84 -33.76 -16.37
C PRO A 11 19.59 -33.89 -15.03
N GLN A 12 19.22 -33.08 -14.04
CA GLN A 12 19.83 -33.00 -12.70
C GLN A 12 21.28 -32.51 -12.68
N ALA A 13 21.89 -32.14 -13.82
CA ALA A 13 23.20 -31.58 -13.88
C ALA A 13 23.18 -30.06 -13.64
N THR A 14 24.26 -29.54 -13.06
CA THR A 14 24.48 -28.12 -12.85
C THR A 14 25.62 -27.62 -13.74
N LYS A 15 25.42 -26.49 -14.40
CA LYS A 15 26.43 -25.82 -15.21
C LYS A 15 26.55 -24.37 -14.78
N LEU A 16 27.78 -23.95 -14.45
CA LEU A 16 28.07 -22.55 -14.19
C LEU A 16 28.30 -21.81 -15.52
N ILE A 17 27.50 -20.80 -15.77
CA ILE A 17 27.62 -19.94 -16.94
C ILE A 17 28.12 -18.57 -16.48
N LYS A 18 29.14 -18.04 -17.13
CA LYS A 18 29.68 -16.69 -16.90
C LYS A 18 29.37 -15.84 -18.12
N SER A 19 28.71 -14.71 -17.91
CA SER A 19 28.41 -13.74 -18.95
C SER A 19 28.95 -12.37 -18.57
N ASP A 20 29.93 -11.88 -19.31
CA ASP A 20 30.47 -10.54 -19.09
C ASP A 20 29.46 -9.48 -19.57
N GLU A 21 28.69 -9.75 -20.62
CA GLU A 21 27.62 -8.89 -21.08
C GLU A 21 26.56 -8.63 -19.98
N LEU A 22 26.15 -9.69 -19.27
CA LEU A 22 25.23 -9.57 -18.16
C LEU A 22 25.83 -8.74 -17.01
N LYS A 23 27.11 -8.95 -16.69
CA LYS A 23 27.78 -8.14 -15.66
C LYS A 23 27.81 -6.66 -16.03
N TYR A 24 28.11 -6.33 -17.28
CA TYR A 24 28.11 -4.94 -17.75
C TYR A 24 26.71 -4.33 -17.69
N ALA A 25 25.68 -5.07 -18.12
CA ALA A 25 24.30 -4.60 -18.06
C ALA A 25 23.83 -4.32 -16.63
N VAL A 26 24.18 -5.19 -15.67
CA VAL A 26 23.87 -4.98 -14.25
C VAL A 26 24.61 -3.75 -13.71
N ALA A 27 25.92 -3.64 -13.95
CA ALA A 27 26.72 -2.51 -13.48
C ALA A 27 26.25 -1.17 -14.08
N GLU A 28 25.84 -1.17 -15.35
CA GLU A 28 25.27 0.00 -16.01
C GLU A 28 23.94 0.41 -15.37
N ALA A 29 23.06 -0.56 -15.09
CA ALA A 29 21.78 -0.31 -14.40
C ALA A 29 22.01 0.27 -13.00
N GLU A 30 22.89 -0.32 -12.19
CA GLU A 30 23.25 0.18 -10.86
C GLU A 30 23.81 1.62 -10.91
N SER A 31 24.62 1.94 -11.91
CA SER A 31 25.19 3.28 -12.09
C SER A 31 24.14 4.33 -12.46
N LYS A 32 23.20 3.97 -13.33
CA LYS A 32 22.16 4.90 -13.83
C LYS A 32 20.99 5.05 -12.84
N HIS A 33 20.70 4.02 -12.06
CA HIS A 33 19.50 3.91 -11.24
C HIS A 33 19.82 3.62 -9.74
N ALA A 34 20.87 4.26 -9.23
CA ALA A 34 21.43 3.99 -7.89
C ALA A 34 20.44 4.11 -6.69
N LYS A 35 19.24 4.67 -6.90
CA LYS A 35 18.19 4.82 -5.86
C LYS A 35 16.89 4.09 -6.21
N GLU A 36 16.89 3.35 -7.29
CA GLU A 36 15.73 2.63 -7.78
C GLU A 36 15.86 1.14 -7.48
N GLU A 37 14.75 0.45 -7.47
CA GLU A 37 14.77 -1.00 -7.40
C GLU A 37 15.26 -1.55 -8.75
N ILE A 38 16.25 -2.44 -8.68
CA ILE A 38 16.79 -3.12 -9.84
C ILE A 38 16.55 -4.61 -9.67
N VAL A 39 15.83 -5.20 -10.61
CA VAL A 39 15.56 -6.64 -10.62
C VAL A 39 16.10 -7.27 -11.89
N LEU A 40 16.68 -8.45 -11.75
CA LEU A 40 17.16 -9.26 -12.86
C LEU A 40 16.20 -10.43 -13.07
N ASN A 41 15.54 -10.45 -14.22
CA ASN A 41 14.60 -11.48 -14.60
C ASN A 41 15.23 -12.46 -15.58
N PHE A 42 15.19 -13.75 -15.27
CA PHE A 42 15.53 -14.83 -16.19
C PHE A 42 14.25 -15.49 -16.70
N ALA A 43 14.21 -15.74 -17.99
CA ALA A 43 13.18 -16.53 -18.65
C ALA A 43 13.82 -17.67 -19.42
N PHE A 44 13.41 -18.89 -19.13
CA PHE A 44 13.83 -20.08 -19.86
C PHE A 44 12.75 -20.41 -20.88
N ALA A 45 13.04 -20.25 -22.15
CA ALA A 45 12.12 -20.51 -23.24
C ALA A 45 12.47 -21.80 -23.98
N SER A 46 11.46 -22.51 -24.44
CA SER A 46 11.61 -23.69 -25.29
C SER A 46 12.24 -23.32 -26.64
N ASP A 47 13.15 -24.15 -27.12
CA ASP A 47 13.69 -24.06 -28.48
C ASP A 47 12.78 -24.71 -29.53
N GLY A 48 11.65 -25.31 -29.10
CA GLY A 48 10.69 -25.98 -29.98
C GLY A 48 11.04 -27.43 -30.32
N THR A 49 12.02 -28.03 -29.63
CA THR A 49 12.42 -29.42 -29.86
C THR A 49 11.54 -30.43 -29.08
N GLN A 50 10.76 -29.94 -28.11
CA GLN A 50 9.89 -30.77 -27.28
C GLN A 50 8.49 -30.91 -27.90
N PRO A 51 7.88 -32.10 -27.87
CA PRO A 51 6.51 -32.30 -28.31
C PRO A 51 5.52 -31.46 -27.51
N LEU A 52 4.54 -30.87 -28.17
CA LEU A 52 3.45 -30.07 -27.55
C LEU A 52 3.91 -28.78 -26.85
N VAL A 53 5.12 -28.34 -27.10
CA VAL A 53 5.66 -27.07 -26.55
C VAL A 53 6.15 -26.21 -27.70
N ASP A 54 5.55 -25.06 -27.89
CA ASP A 54 5.91 -24.13 -28.94
C ASP A 54 7.29 -23.51 -28.70
N LYS A 55 7.99 -23.20 -29.81
CA LYS A 55 9.24 -22.45 -29.76
C LYS A 55 8.98 -21.06 -29.16
N GLY A 56 9.78 -20.68 -28.16
CA GLY A 56 9.65 -19.41 -27.44
C GLY A 56 8.69 -19.46 -26.26
N GLN A 57 7.98 -20.56 -26.02
CA GLN A 57 7.17 -20.73 -24.83
C GLN A 57 8.05 -20.71 -23.59
N VAL A 58 7.74 -19.82 -22.65
CA VAL A 58 8.48 -19.69 -21.39
C VAL A 58 8.13 -20.85 -20.46
N MET A 59 9.12 -21.65 -20.13
CA MET A 59 9.00 -22.86 -19.31
C MET A 59 9.28 -22.58 -17.83
N ALA A 60 10.16 -21.63 -17.55
CA ALA A 60 10.49 -21.23 -16.20
C ALA A 60 10.90 -19.76 -16.15
N ARG A 61 10.68 -19.14 -15.00
CA ARG A 61 11.13 -17.78 -14.71
C ARG A 61 11.81 -17.75 -13.35
N GLN A 62 12.81 -16.90 -13.24
CA GLN A 62 13.45 -16.61 -11.96
C GLN A 62 13.76 -15.11 -11.91
N GLN A 63 13.55 -14.51 -10.74
CA GLN A 63 13.86 -13.10 -10.48
C GLN A 63 14.89 -13.00 -9.35
N PHE A 64 15.85 -12.13 -9.52
CA PHE A 64 16.83 -11.76 -8.48
C PHE A 64 16.77 -10.26 -8.26
N ILE A 65 16.72 -9.85 -7.00
CA ILE A 65 16.80 -8.45 -6.62
C ILE A 65 18.28 -8.08 -6.55
N ILE A 66 18.70 -7.11 -7.36
CA ILE A 66 20.05 -6.55 -7.39
C ILE A 66 20.13 -5.38 -6.42
N SER A 67 19.14 -4.49 -6.46
CA SER A 67 19.00 -3.35 -5.56
C SER A 67 17.57 -3.31 -5.04
N ASP A 68 17.41 -3.22 -3.72
CA ASP A 68 16.10 -3.17 -3.08
C ASP A 68 15.39 -1.82 -3.32
N TYR A 69 14.07 -1.88 -3.42
CA TYR A 69 13.24 -0.69 -3.42
C TYR A 69 13.41 0.09 -2.11
N GLN A 70 13.81 1.33 -2.23
CA GLN A 70 13.88 2.23 -1.10
C GLN A 70 12.55 2.97 -0.97
N PHE A 71 11.69 2.51 -0.07
CA PHE A 71 10.49 3.27 0.28
C PHE A 71 10.90 4.68 0.70
N ALA A 72 10.33 5.68 0.03
CA ALA A 72 10.40 7.04 0.54
C ALA A 72 9.91 6.99 1.99
N LYS A 73 10.79 7.31 2.94
CA LYS A 73 10.35 7.47 4.32
C LYS A 73 9.28 8.54 4.30
N PRO A 74 8.04 8.25 4.78
CA PRO A 74 7.06 9.31 4.95
C PRO A 74 7.79 10.43 5.68
N ALA A 75 7.71 11.65 5.17
CA ALA A 75 8.22 12.79 5.92
C ALA A 75 7.43 12.81 7.22
N VAL A 76 8.00 12.20 8.27
CA VAL A 76 7.42 12.30 9.61
C VAL A 76 7.52 13.78 9.93
N PRO A 77 6.40 14.52 10.05
CA PRO A 77 6.48 15.91 10.43
C PRO A 77 7.18 15.92 11.77
N ALA A 78 8.32 16.59 11.84
CA ALA A 78 9.01 16.80 13.10
C ALA A 78 7.98 17.41 14.06
N VAL A 79 7.75 16.75 15.18
CA VAL A 79 6.99 17.35 16.30
C VAL A 79 7.61 18.72 16.53
N ALA A 80 6.81 19.77 16.33
CA ALA A 80 7.27 21.14 16.33
C ALA A 80 8.03 21.44 17.62
N ALA A 81 9.35 21.51 17.53
CA ALA A 81 10.18 22.18 18.51
C ALA A 81 9.90 23.69 18.40
N ALA A 82 9.79 24.35 19.54
CA ALA A 82 9.46 25.76 19.71
C ALA A 82 10.24 26.72 18.79
N PRO A 83 9.71 27.91 18.48
CA PRO A 83 10.15 28.76 17.38
C PRO A 83 11.53 29.37 17.65
N THR A 84 12.48 29.11 16.78
CA THR A 84 13.71 29.88 16.64
C THR A 84 13.65 30.77 15.39
N LYS A 85 14.13 31.99 15.57
CA LYS A 85 13.99 33.21 14.77
C LYS A 85 14.47 33.11 13.31
N LYS A 86 13.70 33.79 12.44
CA LYS A 86 14.04 34.52 11.20
C LYS A 86 15.00 33.91 10.16
N GLY A 87 14.46 33.67 8.99
CA GLY A 87 15.19 33.59 7.73
C GLY A 87 14.30 33.26 6.52
N LYS A 88 14.09 34.24 5.66
CA LYS A 88 13.56 34.26 4.27
C LYS A 88 12.34 33.37 3.92
N VAL A 89 11.29 34.08 3.54
CA VAL A 89 10.05 33.62 2.97
C VAL A 89 10.33 32.80 1.68
N GLN A 90 10.15 31.50 1.76
CA GLN A 90 9.86 30.65 0.63
C GLN A 90 8.33 30.54 0.55
N GLU A 91 7.76 30.66 -0.64
CA GLU A 91 6.32 30.66 -0.88
C GLU A 91 5.64 29.54 -0.09
N THR A 92 4.77 29.94 0.85
CA THR A 92 4.02 29.04 1.72
C THR A 92 2.99 28.32 0.89
N SER A 93 3.13 27.01 0.74
CA SER A 93 2.03 26.12 0.35
C SER A 93 0.87 26.36 1.32
N SER A 94 -0.21 26.98 0.83
CA SER A 94 -1.37 27.30 1.65
C SER A 94 -2.17 26.02 1.88
N MET A 95 -1.98 25.39 3.04
CA MET A 95 -2.90 24.37 3.51
C MET A 95 -4.06 25.06 4.20
N GLU A 96 -5.29 24.74 3.79
CA GLU A 96 -6.51 25.26 4.36
C GLU A 96 -7.23 24.16 5.15
N VAL A 97 -7.66 24.49 6.37
CA VAL A 97 -8.38 23.56 7.24
C VAL A 97 -9.74 24.15 7.59
N GLU A 98 -10.78 23.48 7.16
CA GLU A 98 -12.17 23.76 7.54
C GLU A 98 -12.63 22.75 8.57
N GLU A 99 -13.09 23.22 9.72
CA GLU A 99 -13.63 22.36 10.77
C GLU A 99 -15.08 22.71 11.09
N THR A 100 -15.93 21.70 11.10
CA THR A 100 -17.33 21.81 11.53
C THR A 100 -17.63 20.86 12.68
N ASN A 101 -18.87 20.82 13.14
CA ASN A 101 -19.32 19.82 14.13
C ASN A 101 -19.31 18.40 13.57
N SER A 102 -19.34 18.23 12.25
CA SER A 102 -19.53 16.94 11.57
C SER A 102 -18.24 16.41 10.95
N TYR A 103 -17.32 17.27 10.52
CA TYR A 103 -16.13 16.87 9.79
C TYR A 103 -14.94 17.82 9.99
N VAL A 104 -13.77 17.35 9.59
CA VAL A 104 -12.57 18.14 9.33
C VAL A 104 -12.23 17.97 7.85
N LYS A 105 -12.16 19.07 7.09
CA LYS A 105 -11.72 19.12 5.71
C LYS A 105 -10.35 19.78 5.64
N VAL A 106 -9.43 19.16 4.91
CA VAL A 106 -8.09 19.69 4.66
C VAL A 106 -7.90 19.81 3.16
N SER A 107 -7.54 20.99 2.69
CA SER A 107 -7.20 21.25 1.29
C SER A 107 -5.75 21.68 1.19
N ALA A 108 -4.97 21.05 0.33
CA ALA A 108 -3.56 21.33 0.12
C ALA A 108 -3.17 21.00 -1.32
N GLN A 109 -2.50 21.93 -2.00
CA GLN A 109 -2.12 21.79 -3.40
C GLN A 109 -3.34 21.44 -4.28
N ARG A 110 -3.32 20.26 -4.88
CA ARG A 110 -4.33 19.73 -5.80
C ARG A 110 -5.34 18.80 -5.11
N MET A 111 -5.18 18.56 -3.80
CA MET A 111 -5.95 17.57 -3.05
C MET A 111 -6.85 18.23 -2.01
N SER A 112 -8.04 17.65 -1.82
CA SER A 112 -8.92 17.95 -0.70
C SER A 112 -9.44 16.64 -0.10
N VAL A 113 -9.32 16.51 1.22
CA VAL A 113 -9.77 15.33 1.98
C VAL A 113 -10.67 15.75 3.13
N THR A 114 -11.76 15.01 3.32
CA THR A 114 -12.71 15.23 4.43
C THR A 114 -12.82 13.98 5.29
N ILE A 115 -12.59 14.14 6.60
CA ILE A 115 -12.74 13.07 7.58
C ILE A 115 -13.93 13.40 8.48
N GLY A 116 -14.87 12.45 8.55
CA GLY A 116 -16.07 12.58 9.39
C GLY A 116 -15.75 12.42 10.86
N LYS A 117 -16.19 13.34 11.71
CA LYS A 117 -15.97 13.27 13.16
C LYS A 117 -16.78 12.19 13.86
N LYS A 118 -17.89 11.75 13.25
CA LYS A 118 -18.74 10.66 13.77
C LYS A 118 -18.34 9.30 13.23
N THR A 119 -17.83 9.28 12.00
CA THR A 119 -17.41 8.04 11.33
C THR A 119 -15.96 7.70 11.64
N GLY A 120 -15.10 8.71 11.85
CA GLY A 120 -13.64 8.54 11.93
C GLY A 120 -13.02 8.14 10.60
N MET A 121 -13.77 8.18 9.48
CA MET A 121 -13.36 7.70 8.15
C MET A 121 -13.12 8.85 7.19
N ILE A 122 -12.37 8.58 6.10
CA ILE A 122 -12.33 9.48 4.94
C ILE A 122 -13.65 9.36 4.20
N ASP A 123 -14.49 10.38 4.29
CA ASP A 123 -15.81 10.43 3.66
C ASP A 123 -15.78 11.13 2.28
N TYR A 124 -14.70 11.84 1.98
CA TYR A 124 -14.48 12.50 0.71
C TYR A 124 -12.98 12.70 0.44
N LEU A 125 -12.59 12.48 -0.80
CA LEU A 125 -11.25 12.73 -1.30
C LEU A 125 -11.36 13.17 -2.76
N ASP A 126 -10.74 14.28 -3.12
CA ASP A 126 -10.58 14.70 -4.50
C ASP A 126 -9.14 15.07 -4.84
N VAL A 127 -8.81 15.00 -6.11
CA VAL A 127 -7.57 15.52 -6.69
C VAL A 127 -7.94 16.36 -7.90
N ASP A 128 -7.54 17.63 -7.92
CA ASP A 128 -7.92 18.61 -8.95
C ASP A 128 -9.45 18.80 -9.10
N GLY A 129 -10.19 18.61 -8.01
CA GLY A 129 -11.65 18.65 -8.02
C GLY A 129 -12.32 17.40 -8.58
N GLU A 130 -11.55 16.37 -8.98
CA GLU A 130 -12.09 15.09 -9.43
C GLU A 130 -12.24 14.14 -8.25
N PRO A 131 -13.49 13.72 -7.90
CA PRO A 131 -13.72 12.84 -6.77
C PRO A 131 -13.05 11.46 -6.94
N MET A 132 -12.25 11.05 -5.96
CA MET A 132 -11.61 9.73 -5.92
C MET A 132 -12.49 8.67 -5.25
N LEU A 133 -13.43 9.07 -4.39
CA LEU A 133 -14.41 8.19 -3.78
C LEU A 133 -15.76 8.31 -4.46
N LYS A 134 -16.45 7.19 -4.60
CA LYS A 134 -17.83 7.16 -5.09
C LYS A 134 -18.73 7.94 -4.13
N PHE A 135 -19.70 8.66 -4.66
CA PHE A 135 -20.61 9.49 -3.87
C PHE A 135 -21.26 8.70 -2.72
N ARG A 136 -21.18 9.23 -1.51
CA ARG A 136 -21.66 8.66 -0.25
C ARG A 136 -20.92 7.39 0.22
N GLU A 137 -19.80 7.04 -0.40
CA GLU A 137 -18.96 5.96 0.08
C GLU A 137 -17.77 6.54 0.87
N SER A 138 -17.33 5.81 1.89
CA SER A 138 -16.17 6.16 2.69
C SER A 138 -15.06 5.15 2.47
N MET A 139 -13.81 5.53 2.75
CA MET A 139 -12.73 4.58 2.88
C MET A 139 -12.82 3.90 4.24
N THR A 140 -13.02 2.59 4.24
CA THR A 140 -13.29 1.81 5.46
C THR A 140 -12.28 0.70 5.69
N PRO A 141 -11.99 0.33 6.96
CA PRO A 141 -11.24 -0.88 7.27
C PRO A 141 -11.89 -2.13 6.68
N GLU A 142 -11.06 -3.02 6.15
CA GLU A 142 -11.50 -4.26 5.53
C GLU A 142 -10.69 -5.44 6.07
N PHE A 143 -11.41 -6.45 6.58
CA PHE A 143 -10.83 -7.64 7.22
C PHE A 143 -11.26 -8.93 6.54
N TRP A 144 -12.07 -8.83 5.49
CA TRP A 144 -12.70 -9.97 4.83
C TRP A 144 -12.36 -10.02 3.35
N ARG A 145 -12.31 -11.22 2.79
CA ARG A 145 -12.31 -11.47 1.34
C ARG A 145 -13.30 -12.57 1.00
N ALA A 146 -13.67 -12.70 -0.25
CA ALA A 146 -14.44 -13.84 -0.71
C ALA A 146 -13.67 -15.14 -0.43
N PRO A 147 -14.28 -16.10 0.27
CA PRO A 147 -13.66 -17.40 0.51
C PRO A 147 -13.44 -18.17 -0.81
N THR A 148 -12.33 -18.88 -0.88
CA THR A 148 -12.01 -19.82 -1.95
C THR A 148 -12.52 -21.23 -1.63
N ASP A 149 -12.46 -22.15 -2.56
CA ASP A 149 -12.83 -23.56 -2.33
C ASP A 149 -12.00 -24.21 -1.21
N ASN A 150 -10.72 -23.85 -1.11
CA ASN A 150 -9.85 -24.31 -0.04
C ASN A 150 -10.32 -23.79 1.33
N ASP A 151 -10.75 -22.52 1.40
CA ASP A 151 -11.30 -21.96 2.63
C ASP A 151 -12.58 -22.68 3.05
N TYR A 152 -13.45 -23.02 2.09
CA TYR A 152 -14.67 -23.80 2.34
C TYR A 152 -14.33 -25.20 2.83
N GLY A 153 -13.34 -25.86 2.22
CA GLY A 153 -12.88 -27.18 2.65
C GLY A 153 -12.34 -27.19 4.09
N ALA A 154 -11.65 -26.12 4.49
CA ALA A 154 -11.14 -25.94 5.85
C ALA A 154 -12.15 -25.29 6.81
N SER A 155 -13.38 -24.97 6.38
CA SER A 155 -14.41 -24.26 7.17
C SER A 155 -14.03 -22.85 7.65
N LEU A 156 -13.01 -22.22 7.05
CA LEU A 156 -12.49 -20.90 7.48
C LEU A 156 -13.53 -19.78 7.38
N GLN A 157 -14.47 -19.87 6.41
CA GLN A 157 -15.58 -18.93 6.28
C GLN A 157 -16.53 -18.92 7.48
N LYS A 158 -16.52 -19.99 8.29
CA LYS A 158 -17.28 -20.08 9.54
C LYS A 158 -16.45 -19.56 10.72
N GLU A 159 -15.23 -20.03 10.84
CA GLU A 159 -14.33 -19.70 11.94
C GLU A 159 -13.97 -18.21 11.97
N MET A 160 -13.68 -17.63 10.79
CA MET A 160 -13.28 -16.23 10.66
C MET A 160 -14.46 -15.27 10.44
N ARG A 161 -15.71 -15.76 10.55
CA ARG A 161 -16.92 -14.99 10.24
C ARG A 161 -17.04 -13.67 11.00
N VAL A 162 -16.50 -13.60 12.21
CA VAL A 162 -16.50 -12.39 13.05
C VAL A 162 -15.87 -11.20 12.31
N TRP A 163 -14.92 -11.44 11.41
CA TRP A 163 -14.21 -10.42 10.66
C TRP A 163 -14.96 -9.93 9.41
N LYS A 164 -16.10 -10.55 9.05
CA LYS A 164 -16.83 -10.13 7.85
C LYS A 164 -17.46 -8.75 8.01
N ASN A 165 -18.03 -8.47 9.19
CA ASN A 165 -18.62 -7.18 9.54
C ASN A 165 -18.43 -6.97 11.04
N PRO A 166 -17.22 -6.78 11.53
CA PRO A 166 -16.97 -6.60 12.96
C PRO A 166 -17.59 -5.29 13.43
N GLN A 167 -18.20 -5.31 14.61
CA GLN A 167 -18.70 -4.09 15.20
C GLN A 167 -17.53 -3.15 15.54
N MET A 168 -17.56 -1.93 15.01
CA MET A 168 -16.60 -0.87 15.30
C MET A 168 -17.33 0.33 15.88
N THR A 169 -16.98 0.72 17.11
CA THR A 169 -17.54 1.90 17.77
C THR A 169 -16.45 2.94 17.96
N LEU A 170 -16.65 4.13 17.40
CA LEU A 170 -15.70 5.24 17.56
C LEU A 170 -15.66 5.67 19.04
N LYS A 171 -14.49 5.56 19.67
CA LYS A 171 -14.23 5.96 21.06
C LYS A 171 -13.72 7.39 21.17
N SER A 172 -12.77 7.76 20.34
CA SER A 172 -12.22 9.12 20.30
C SER A 172 -11.87 9.53 18.87
N PHE A 173 -11.92 10.83 18.66
CA PHE A 173 -11.44 11.50 17.46
C PHE A 173 -10.57 12.67 17.89
N ASP A 174 -9.25 12.51 17.73
CA ASP A 174 -8.26 13.47 18.13
C ASP A 174 -7.68 14.19 16.93
N LYS A 175 -7.30 15.44 17.10
CA LYS A 175 -6.72 16.27 16.04
C LYS A 175 -5.51 17.06 16.54
N ASN A 176 -4.54 17.20 15.67
CA ASN A 176 -3.43 18.11 15.83
C ASN A 176 -3.23 18.87 14.51
N ILE A 177 -3.52 20.16 14.53
CA ILE A 177 -3.45 21.03 13.35
C ILE A 177 -2.21 21.89 13.49
N GLY A 178 -1.19 21.57 12.71
CA GLY A 178 0.04 22.35 12.56
C GLY A 178 -0.02 23.29 11.35
N LYS A 179 1.05 24.03 11.12
CA LYS A 179 1.16 24.96 9.99
C LYS A 179 1.26 24.24 8.65
N ASP A 180 2.06 23.17 8.60
CA ASP A 180 2.40 22.46 7.37
C ASP A 180 1.89 21.00 7.35
N ASN A 181 1.18 20.60 8.41
CA ASN A 181 0.60 19.26 8.53
C ASN A 181 -0.62 19.24 9.45
N VAL A 182 -1.53 18.32 9.16
CA VAL A 182 -2.67 17.99 10.02
C VAL A 182 -2.60 16.50 10.33
N VAL A 183 -2.73 16.18 11.62
CA VAL A 183 -2.81 14.78 12.08
C VAL A 183 -4.17 14.59 12.72
N LEU A 184 -4.95 13.64 12.18
CA LEU A 184 -6.23 13.22 12.74
C LEU A 184 -6.12 11.77 13.17
N THR A 185 -6.66 11.43 14.33
CA THR A 185 -6.60 10.07 14.86
C THR A 185 -7.98 9.64 15.34
N ALA A 186 -8.51 8.58 14.76
CA ALA A 186 -9.74 7.92 15.16
C ALA A 186 -9.42 6.61 15.86
N LEU A 187 -9.92 6.42 17.07
CA LEU A 187 -9.78 5.19 17.83
C LEU A 187 -11.15 4.49 17.93
N PHE A 188 -11.19 3.24 17.51
CA PHE A 188 -12.40 2.41 17.55
C PHE A 188 -12.23 1.27 18.56
N ASP A 189 -13.33 0.95 19.24
CA ASP A 189 -13.46 -0.25 20.03
C ASP A 189 -14.14 -1.34 19.19
N MET A 190 -13.62 -2.56 19.27
CA MET A 190 -14.08 -3.74 18.54
C MET A 190 -14.36 -4.86 19.54
N PRO A 191 -15.51 -4.81 20.25
CA PRO A 191 -15.77 -5.68 21.39
C PRO A 191 -15.88 -7.16 21.04
N GLU A 192 -16.40 -7.49 19.86
CA GLU A 192 -16.56 -8.88 19.40
C GLU A 192 -15.21 -9.61 19.23
N VAL A 193 -14.17 -8.87 18.90
CA VAL A 193 -12.81 -9.39 18.71
C VAL A 193 -11.84 -8.89 19.78
N LYS A 194 -12.36 -8.23 20.84
CA LYS A 194 -11.59 -7.69 21.96
C LYS A 194 -10.35 -6.93 21.52
N ALA A 195 -10.53 -6.08 20.51
CA ALA A 195 -9.47 -5.30 19.90
C ALA A 195 -9.80 -3.82 19.90
N GLN A 196 -8.78 -3.01 19.71
CA GLN A 196 -8.90 -1.60 19.35
C GLN A 196 -8.26 -1.37 17.99
N LEU A 197 -8.93 -0.59 17.15
CA LEU A 197 -8.44 -0.18 15.84
C LEU A 197 -8.18 1.32 15.86
N MET A 198 -6.97 1.71 15.50
CA MET A 198 -6.58 3.10 15.30
C MET A 198 -6.47 3.37 13.79
N LEU A 199 -7.14 4.41 13.33
CA LEU A 199 -6.89 5.05 12.04
C LEU A 199 -6.24 6.41 12.29
N ARG A 200 -5.08 6.61 11.72
CA ARG A 200 -4.36 7.87 11.78
C ARG A 200 -4.13 8.40 10.36
N TYR A 201 -4.47 9.64 10.17
CA TYR A 201 -4.34 10.39 8.93
C TYR A 201 -3.30 11.48 9.11
N ASP A 202 -2.16 11.37 8.44
CA ASP A 202 -1.13 12.39 8.38
C ASP A 202 -1.24 13.11 7.04
N ILE A 203 -1.69 14.36 7.05
CA ILE A 203 -1.98 15.16 5.86
C ILE A 203 -0.97 16.28 5.80
N SER A 204 -0.19 16.34 4.71
CA SER A 204 0.87 17.35 4.54
C SER A 204 0.43 18.52 3.67
N ALA A 205 1.09 19.66 3.84
CA ALA A 205 0.92 20.82 2.96
C ALA A 205 1.38 20.56 1.50
N ALA A 206 2.11 19.46 1.25
CA ALA A 206 2.44 19.00 -0.10
C ALA A 206 1.28 18.28 -0.82
N GLY A 207 0.14 18.09 -0.13
CA GLY A 207 -1.03 17.38 -0.70
C GLY A 207 -0.91 15.86 -0.59
N GLU A 208 -0.13 15.35 0.36
CA GLU A 208 0.00 13.92 0.64
C GLU A 208 -0.89 13.53 1.82
N VAL A 209 -1.56 12.38 1.70
CA VAL A 209 -2.35 11.77 2.77
C VAL A 209 -1.78 10.41 3.08
N ASN A 210 -1.13 10.28 4.25
CA ASN A 210 -0.67 8.99 4.76
C ASN A 210 -1.69 8.42 5.74
N VAL A 211 -2.17 7.20 5.47
CA VAL A 211 -3.12 6.51 6.33
C VAL A 211 -2.42 5.37 7.05
N THR A 212 -2.41 5.44 8.38
CA THR A 212 -1.91 4.35 9.22
C THR A 212 -3.07 3.65 9.88
N GLN A 213 -3.18 2.35 9.65
CA GLN A 213 -4.13 1.47 10.31
C GLN A 213 -3.37 0.55 11.28
N LYS A 214 -3.77 0.57 12.56
CA LYS A 214 -3.15 -0.26 13.59
C LYS A 214 -4.22 -0.92 14.46
N MET A 215 -4.15 -2.24 14.56
CA MET A 215 -4.98 -3.01 15.49
C MET A 215 -4.15 -3.44 16.70
N THR A 216 -4.76 -3.36 17.88
CA THR A 216 -4.18 -3.84 19.12
C THR A 216 -5.18 -4.78 19.78
N THR A 217 -4.77 -5.98 20.11
CA THR A 217 -5.58 -7.00 20.81
C THR A 217 -4.99 -7.28 22.18
N ASP A 218 -5.81 -7.73 23.12
CA ASP A 218 -5.31 -8.28 24.38
C ASP A 218 -4.57 -9.61 24.12
N LYS A 219 -3.41 -9.78 24.74
CA LYS A 219 -2.54 -10.95 24.52
C LYS A 219 -3.18 -12.28 24.97
N GLU A 220 -4.17 -12.23 25.84
CA GLU A 220 -4.81 -13.42 26.43
C GLU A 220 -6.07 -13.87 25.67
N VAL A 221 -6.42 -13.17 24.59
CA VAL A 221 -7.64 -13.44 23.84
C VAL A 221 -7.36 -14.28 22.62
N GLN A 222 -7.96 -15.45 22.54
CA GLN A 222 -8.02 -16.22 21.31
C GLN A 222 -9.11 -15.65 20.40
N VAL A 223 -8.71 -15.02 19.32
CA VAL A 223 -9.59 -14.56 18.23
C VAL A 223 -9.18 -15.28 16.97
N ALA A 224 -10.14 -15.60 16.11
CA ALA A 224 -9.87 -16.19 14.81
C ALA A 224 -8.91 -15.31 13.98
N ASP A 225 -8.08 -15.95 13.17
CA ASP A 225 -7.19 -15.27 12.25
C ASP A 225 -7.95 -14.41 11.22
N LEU A 226 -7.27 -13.44 10.64
CA LEU A 226 -7.81 -12.53 9.64
C LEU A 226 -7.58 -13.08 8.22
N PHE A 227 -8.60 -12.98 7.35
CA PHE A 227 -8.39 -13.21 5.92
C PHE A 227 -7.55 -12.11 5.26
N ARG A 228 -7.72 -10.87 5.72
CA ARG A 228 -6.95 -9.71 5.28
C ARG A 228 -6.95 -8.62 6.34
N PHE A 229 -6.00 -7.71 6.21
CA PHE A 229 -5.93 -6.48 6.98
C PHE A 229 -5.62 -5.34 6.04
N GLY A 230 -6.57 -4.44 5.82
CA GLY A 230 -6.41 -3.36 4.85
C GLY A 230 -7.56 -2.37 4.89
N LEU A 231 -7.61 -1.54 3.87
CA LEU A 231 -8.65 -0.55 3.64
C LEU A 231 -9.37 -0.86 2.33
N GLN A 232 -10.67 -0.64 2.31
CA GLN A 232 -11.52 -0.71 1.13
C GLN A 232 -11.98 0.69 0.75
N LEU A 233 -11.96 0.97 -0.55
CA LEU A 233 -12.54 2.17 -1.11
C LEU A 233 -13.31 1.83 -2.38
N GLN A 234 -14.37 2.56 -2.66
CA GLN A 234 -15.09 2.50 -3.92
C GLN A 234 -14.81 3.75 -4.71
N MET A 235 -14.33 3.58 -5.94
CA MET A 235 -14.06 4.68 -6.86
C MET A 235 -15.20 4.86 -7.86
N PRO A 236 -15.38 6.06 -8.43
CA PRO A 236 -16.28 6.27 -9.57
C PRO A 236 -15.92 5.35 -10.75
N ALA A 237 -16.92 4.90 -11.51
CA ALA A 237 -16.73 3.97 -12.62
C ALA A 237 -15.87 4.54 -13.78
N THR A 238 -15.62 5.84 -13.80
CA THR A 238 -14.68 6.50 -14.72
C THR A 238 -13.23 6.02 -14.54
N PHE A 239 -12.86 5.58 -13.33
CA PHE A 239 -11.57 4.96 -13.03
C PHE A 239 -11.61 3.47 -13.38
N SER A 240 -11.49 3.14 -14.66
CA SER A 240 -11.60 1.76 -15.16
C SER A 240 -10.26 1.06 -15.37
N LYS A 241 -9.14 1.77 -15.20
CA LYS A 241 -7.79 1.22 -15.34
C LYS A 241 -7.06 1.32 -14.01
N LEU A 242 -6.47 0.21 -13.59
CA LEU A 242 -5.61 0.13 -12.43
C LEU A 242 -4.20 -0.25 -12.88
N GLU A 243 -3.22 0.55 -12.49
CA GLU A 243 -1.81 0.24 -12.62
C GLU A 243 -1.19 0.20 -11.22
N TYR A 244 -0.46 -0.84 -10.92
CA TYR A 244 0.20 -0.97 -9.64
C TYR A 244 1.60 -1.56 -9.80
N TYR A 245 2.48 -1.19 -8.87
CA TYR A 245 3.79 -1.78 -8.72
C TYR A 245 3.90 -2.42 -7.35
N GLY A 246 4.31 -3.70 -7.29
CA GLY A 246 4.39 -4.44 -6.05
C GLY A 246 4.78 -5.90 -6.25
N ARG A 247 4.80 -6.62 -5.15
CA ARG A 247 5.02 -8.07 -5.18
C ARG A 247 3.75 -8.75 -5.69
N GLY A 248 3.89 -9.67 -6.64
CA GLY A 248 2.83 -10.54 -7.15
C GLY A 248 2.79 -11.85 -6.41
#